data_09ce04e61ceb00f481b4c63e06fa93df
#
_entry.id   09ce04e61ceb00f481b4c63e06fa93df
#
_cell.length_a   1.000
_cell.length_b   1.000
_cell.length_c   1.000
_cell.angle_alpha   90.00
_cell.angle_beta   90.00
_cell.angle_gamma   90.00
#
_symmetry.space_group_name_H-M   'P 1'
#
loop_
_entity.id
_entity.type
_entity.pdbx_description
1 polymer ?
#
loop_
_entity_poly.entity_id
_entity_poly.type
_entity_poly.pdbx_seq_one_letter_code
_entity_poly.pdbx_strand_id
1 'polypeptide(L)'
;FELATWAEEALRELDHWEIVSKSQLAMINFRYTSDEISEEALDLLHERISERILASGYAAVFTTVLNGKKVLRICALHPETTRDDMRTTIHMLDTFAREILADMKKQNS
;
A
#
# COMPACT_ATOMS: atom_id res chain seq x y z
N PHE A 1 -14.76 10.96 5.99
CA PHE A 1 -15.05 10.14 4.82
C PHE A 1 -14.75 8.68 5.08
N GLU A 2 -15.66 7.83 4.64
CA GLU A 2 -15.61 6.42 4.99
C GLU A 2 -14.53 5.64 4.26
N LEU A 3 -14.08 6.10 3.09
CA LEU A 3 -13.07 5.37 2.30
C LEU A 3 -11.75 5.19 3.04
N ALA A 4 -11.27 6.22 3.71
CA ALA A 4 -10.05 6.10 4.50
C ALA A 4 -10.26 5.16 5.69
N THR A 5 -11.44 5.18 6.29
CA THR A 5 -11.79 4.28 7.38
C THR A 5 -11.81 2.83 6.91
N TRP A 6 -12.39 2.57 5.74
CA TRP A 6 -12.44 1.22 5.17
C TRP A 6 -11.03 0.71 4.85
N ALA A 7 -10.17 1.59 4.30
CA ALA A 7 -8.78 1.21 4.04
C ALA A 7 -8.06 0.89 5.34
N GLU A 8 -8.27 1.71 6.37
CA GLU A 8 -7.66 1.48 7.68
C GLU A 8 -8.09 0.14 8.27
N GLU A 9 -9.40 -0.16 8.21
CA GLU A 9 -9.91 -1.44 8.71
C GLU A 9 -9.24 -2.62 8.01
N ALA A 10 -9.14 -2.57 6.69
CA ALA A 10 -8.54 -3.64 5.90
C ALA A 10 -7.06 -3.81 6.23
N LEU A 11 -6.34 -2.68 6.37
CA LEU A 11 -4.92 -2.73 6.70
C LEU A 11 -4.67 -3.30 8.09
N ARG A 12 -5.55 -3.00 9.04
CA ARG A 12 -5.41 -3.52 10.42
C ARG A 12 -5.69 -5.01 10.51
N GLU A 13 -6.41 -5.58 9.56
CA GLU A 13 -6.64 -7.02 9.50
C GLU A 13 -5.41 -7.79 8.99
N LEU A 14 -4.45 -7.09 8.40
CA LEU A 14 -3.27 -7.69 7.79
C LEU A 14 -2.02 -7.38 8.63
N ASP A 15 -1.04 -8.30 8.56
CA ASP A 15 0.24 -8.10 9.22
C ASP A 15 1.13 -7.23 8.35
N HIS A 16 2.10 -6.54 8.98
CA HIS A 16 3.17 -5.79 8.32
C HIS A 16 2.77 -4.46 7.71
N TRP A 17 1.52 -4.02 7.86
CA TRP A 17 1.10 -2.72 7.34
C TRP A 17 0.99 -1.69 8.47
N GLU A 18 1.57 -0.52 8.23
CA GLU A 18 1.54 0.59 9.16
C GLU A 18 0.82 1.76 8.52
N ILE A 19 -0.10 2.36 9.27
CA ILE A 19 -0.78 3.57 8.83
C ILE A 19 0.09 4.74 9.26
N VAL A 20 0.62 5.48 8.27
CA VAL A 20 1.54 6.58 8.53
C VAL A 20 0.77 7.86 8.82
N SER A 21 -0.27 8.16 8.05
CA SER A 21 -1.12 9.31 8.30
C SER A 21 -2.46 9.15 7.59
N LYS A 22 -3.48 9.82 8.13
CA LYS A 22 -4.81 9.90 7.52
C LYS A 22 -5.16 11.37 7.33
N SER A 23 -5.74 11.66 6.16
CA SER A 23 -6.26 12.98 5.87
C SER A 23 -7.78 12.99 6.04
N GLN A 24 -8.32 14.14 6.44
CA GLN A 24 -9.77 14.35 6.47
C GLN A 24 -10.37 14.37 5.07
N LEU A 25 -9.53 14.41 4.02
CA LEU A 25 -9.97 14.46 2.62
C LEU A 25 -9.96 13.08 1.96
N ALA A 26 -10.22 12.03 2.72
CA ALA A 26 -10.31 10.67 2.20
C ALA A 26 -9.01 10.15 1.57
N MET A 27 -7.88 10.60 2.10
CA MET A 27 -6.57 10.05 1.73
C MET A 27 -5.98 9.32 2.92
N ILE A 28 -5.31 8.22 2.65
CA ILE A 28 -4.57 7.52 3.69
C ILE A 28 -3.18 7.19 3.15
N ASN A 29 -2.17 7.38 3.98
CA ASN A 29 -0.80 7.02 3.69
C ASN A 29 -0.41 5.85 4.57
N PHE A 30 0.13 4.80 3.96
CA PHE A 30 0.45 3.59 4.68
C PHE A 30 1.72 2.97 4.12
N ARG A 31 2.33 2.08 4.89
CA ARG A 31 3.62 1.52 4.55
C ARG A 31 3.69 0.05 4.94
N TYR A 32 4.19 -0.78 4.03
CA TYR A 32 4.52 -2.16 4.36
C TYR A 32 5.83 -2.17 5.14
N THR A 33 5.89 -2.93 6.21
CA THR A 33 7.07 -3.01 7.07
C THR A 33 7.64 -4.42 7.06
N SER A 34 8.97 -4.52 7.07
CA SER A 34 9.67 -5.79 7.17
C SER A 34 11.08 -5.52 7.68
N ASP A 35 11.55 -6.38 8.56
CA ASP A 35 12.94 -6.35 9.01
C ASP A 35 13.83 -7.32 8.21
N GLU A 36 13.27 -7.95 7.19
CA GLU A 36 14.00 -8.88 6.32
C GLU A 36 14.81 -8.19 5.23
N ILE A 37 14.53 -6.92 4.95
CA ILE A 37 15.23 -6.13 3.93
C ILE A 37 15.55 -4.76 4.49
N SER A 38 16.49 -4.06 3.84
CA SER A 38 16.91 -2.71 4.27
C SER A 38 15.81 -1.67 4.02
N GLU A 39 15.97 -0.50 4.63
CA GLU A 39 15.07 0.63 4.39
C GLU A 39 15.08 1.05 2.92
N GLU A 40 16.24 1.04 2.28
CA GLU A 40 16.35 1.36 0.86
C GLU A 40 15.61 0.37 0.00
N ALA A 41 15.70 -0.91 0.35
CA ALA A 41 14.97 -1.97 -0.36
C ALA A 41 13.46 -1.84 -0.12
N LEU A 42 13.05 -1.42 1.09
CA LEU A 42 11.63 -1.15 1.37
C LEU A 42 11.08 -0.03 0.50
N ASP A 43 11.87 1.02 0.28
CA ASP A 43 11.45 2.10 -0.62
C ASP A 43 11.23 1.58 -2.03
N LEU A 44 12.13 0.75 -2.53
CA LEU A 44 11.97 0.14 -3.84
C LEU A 44 10.75 -0.80 -3.89
N LEU A 45 10.51 -1.54 -2.81
CA LEU A 45 9.33 -2.39 -2.71
C LEU A 45 8.04 -1.59 -2.92
N HIS A 46 7.96 -0.42 -2.28
CA HIS A 46 6.77 0.43 -2.42
C HIS A 46 6.60 0.95 -3.85
N GLU A 47 7.68 1.32 -4.52
CA GLU A 47 7.60 1.72 -5.92
C GLU A 47 7.07 0.59 -6.80
N ARG A 48 7.54 -0.62 -6.57
CA ARG A 48 7.11 -1.79 -7.34
C ARG A 48 5.66 -2.16 -7.08
N ILE A 49 5.20 -2.03 -5.83
CA ILE A 49 3.79 -2.27 -5.49
C ILE A 49 2.91 -1.29 -6.27
N SER A 50 3.27 -0.01 -6.25
CA SER A 50 2.53 1.03 -6.97
C SER A 50 2.47 0.72 -8.46
N GLU A 51 3.59 0.37 -9.06
CA GLU A 51 3.64 0.03 -10.48
C GLU A 51 2.72 -1.14 -10.82
N ARG A 52 2.69 -2.17 -9.98
CA ARG A 52 1.87 -3.35 -10.25
C ARG A 52 0.38 -3.04 -10.14
N ILE A 53 -0.05 -2.28 -9.14
CA ILE A 53 -1.46 -1.96 -9.00
C ILE A 53 -1.92 -1.02 -10.12
N LEU A 54 -1.07 -0.08 -10.53
CA LEU A 54 -1.38 0.80 -11.65
C LEU A 54 -1.47 0.01 -12.96
N ALA A 55 -0.56 -0.93 -13.18
CA ALA A 55 -0.57 -1.77 -14.37
C ALA A 55 -1.80 -2.68 -14.43
N SER A 56 -2.33 -3.08 -13.28
CA SER A 56 -3.54 -3.92 -13.23
C SER A 56 -4.80 -3.16 -13.67
N GLY A 57 -4.77 -1.83 -13.60
CA GLY A 57 -5.93 -1.00 -13.91
C GLY A 57 -7.04 -1.06 -12.86
N TYR A 58 -6.81 -1.77 -11.76
CA TYR A 58 -7.85 -1.94 -10.74
C TYR A 58 -8.01 -0.71 -9.85
N ALA A 59 -6.91 -0.09 -9.48
CA ALA A 59 -6.92 1.07 -8.58
C ALA A 59 -5.70 1.94 -8.84
N ALA A 60 -5.75 3.18 -8.39
CA ALA A 60 -4.62 4.10 -8.47
C ALA A 60 -4.05 4.29 -7.06
N VAL A 61 -2.87 3.74 -6.84
CA VAL A 61 -2.14 3.87 -5.58
C VAL A 61 -0.74 4.37 -5.94
N PHE A 62 -0.38 5.52 -5.39
CA PHE A 62 0.87 6.19 -5.74
C PHE A 62 1.84 6.17 -4.57
N THR A 63 3.11 6.38 -4.86
CA THR A 63 4.10 6.56 -3.81
C THR A 63 4.28 8.05 -3.50
N THR A 64 4.61 8.33 -2.26
CA THR A 64 5.04 9.66 -1.84
C THR A 64 6.10 9.48 -0.76
N VAL A 65 6.77 10.56 -0.37
CA VAL A 65 7.81 10.49 0.66
C VAL A 65 7.32 11.26 1.88
N LEU A 66 7.30 10.56 3.02
CA LEU A 66 6.97 11.17 4.31
C LEU A 66 8.08 10.79 5.30
N ASN A 67 8.62 11.80 5.97
CA ASN A 67 9.70 11.60 6.95
C ASN A 67 10.91 10.85 6.37
N GLY A 68 11.21 11.10 5.08
CA GLY A 68 12.35 10.49 4.41
C GLY A 68 12.13 9.06 3.95
N LYS A 69 10.91 8.54 4.06
CA LYS A 69 10.59 7.17 3.67
C LYS A 69 9.47 7.16 2.63
N LYS A 70 9.57 6.27 1.66
CA LYS A 70 8.48 6.09 0.71
C LYS A 70 7.32 5.36 1.35
N VAL A 71 6.13 5.85 1.07
CA VAL A 71 4.88 5.26 1.55
C VAL A 71 3.92 5.17 0.37
N LEU A 72 2.88 4.38 0.53
CA LEU A 72 1.81 4.31 -0.46
C LEU A 72 0.69 5.27 -0.06
N ARG A 73 0.10 5.90 -1.06
CA ARG A 73 -1.03 6.81 -0.86
C ARG A 73 -2.18 6.36 -1.72
N ILE A 74 -3.32 6.12 -1.08
CA ILE A 74 -4.55 5.82 -1.78
C ILE A 74 -5.53 6.97 -1.56
N CYS A 75 -6.20 7.35 -2.64
CA CYS A 75 -7.21 8.41 -2.62
C CYS A 75 -8.54 7.84 -3.06
N ALA A 76 -9.62 8.50 -2.68
CA ALA A 76 -10.94 8.15 -3.19
C ALA A 76 -10.96 8.40 -4.70
N LEU A 77 -11.15 7.35 -5.49
CA LEU A 77 -11.05 7.44 -6.95
C LEU A 77 -12.37 7.81 -7.61
N HIS A 78 -13.48 7.34 -7.06
CA HIS A 78 -14.80 7.69 -7.57
C HIS A 78 -15.84 7.47 -6.47
N PRO A 79 -16.99 8.14 -6.58
CA PRO A 79 -17.99 8.08 -5.52
C PRO A 79 -18.68 6.73 -5.36
N GLU A 80 -18.51 5.83 -6.31
CA GLU A 80 -19.13 4.51 -6.27
C GLU A 80 -18.27 3.43 -5.62
N THR A 81 -17.07 3.77 -5.15
CA THR A 81 -16.19 2.82 -4.47
C THR A 81 -16.88 2.29 -3.21
N THR A 82 -16.97 0.98 -3.09
CA THR A 82 -17.60 0.33 -1.94
C THR A 82 -16.55 -0.10 -0.92
N ARG A 83 -17.02 -0.48 0.28
CA ARG A 83 -16.15 -1.08 1.28
C ARG A 83 -15.46 -2.32 0.74
N ASP A 84 -16.19 -3.17 0.01
CA ASP A 84 -15.61 -4.39 -0.57
C ASP A 84 -14.55 -4.06 -1.62
N ASP A 85 -14.77 -3.03 -2.43
CA ASP A 85 -13.77 -2.58 -3.39
C ASP A 85 -12.49 -2.16 -2.70
N MET A 86 -12.61 -1.41 -1.62
CA MET A 86 -11.45 -0.96 -0.84
C MET A 86 -10.73 -2.15 -0.22
N ARG A 87 -11.47 -3.08 0.36
CA ARG A 87 -10.89 -4.28 0.97
C ARG A 87 -10.13 -5.11 -0.08
N THR A 88 -10.73 -5.29 -1.25
CA THR A 88 -10.08 -6.02 -2.36
C THR A 88 -8.79 -5.33 -2.78
N THR A 89 -8.82 -4.00 -2.90
CA THR A 89 -7.63 -3.22 -3.26
C THR A 89 -6.50 -3.45 -2.26
N ILE A 90 -6.80 -3.35 -0.97
CA ILE A 90 -5.79 -3.53 0.08
C ILE A 90 -5.24 -4.96 0.06
N HIS A 91 -6.10 -5.95 -0.13
CA HIS A 91 -5.65 -7.34 -0.22
C HIS A 91 -4.78 -7.59 -1.46
N MET A 92 -5.07 -6.94 -2.58
CA MET A 92 -4.22 -7.00 -3.77
C MET A 92 -2.84 -6.41 -3.48
N LEU A 93 -2.80 -5.28 -2.79
CA LEU A 93 -1.52 -4.66 -2.41
C LEU A 93 -0.72 -5.57 -1.50
N ASP A 94 -1.36 -6.23 -0.56
CA ASP A 94 -0.68 -7.17 0.34
C ASP A 94 -0.09 -8.35 -0.43
N THR A 95 -0.86 -8.92 -1.36
CA THR A 95 -0.39 -10.01 -2.20
C THR A 95 0.82 -9.57 -3.03
N PHE A 96 0.76 -8.41 -3.67
CA PHE A 96 1.87 -7.88 -4.45
C PHE A 96 3.09 -7.65 -3.56
N ALA A 97 2.88 -7.09 -2.36
CA ALA A 97 3.99 -6.83 -1.43
C ALA A 97 4.72 -8.12 -1.08
N ARG A 98 3.98 -9.17 -0.77
CA ARG A 98 4.58 -10.46 -0.40
C ARG A 98 5.31 -11.09 -1.57
N GLU A 99 4.74 -11.04 -2.77
CA GLU A 99 5.37 -11.59 -3.96
C GLU A 99 6.64 -10.84 -4.31
N ILE A 100 6.59 -9.52 -4.31
CA ILE A 100 7.75 -8.70 -4.63
C ILE A 100 8.84 -8.86 -3.58
N LEU A 101 8.47 -8.90 -2.30
CA LEU A 101 9.43 -9.13 -1.22
C LEU A 101 10.15 -10.45 -1.39
N ALA A 102 9.43 -11.53 -1.74
CA ALA A 102 10.02 -12.83 -1.96
C ALA A 102 11.02 -12.79 -3.12
N ASP A 103 10.68 -12.11 -4.21
CA ASP A 103 11.57 -11.94 -5.35
C ASP A 103 12.81 -11.13 -4.98
N MET A 104 12.65 -10.06 -4.23
CA MET A 104 13.79 -9.24 -3.79
C MET A 104 14.73 -10.02 -2.89
N LYS A 105 14.21 -10.85 -2.02
CA LYS A 105 15.02 -11.69 -1.14
C LYS A 105 15.82 -12.72 -1.94
N LYS A 106 15.23 -13.28 -3.00
CA LYS A 106 15.93 -14.22 -3.87
C LYS A 106 17.09 -13.55 -4.61
N GLN A 107 16.91 -12.30 -5.04
CA GLN A 107 17.93 -11.57 -5.77
C GLN A 107 19.13 -11.21 -4.90
N ASN A 108 18.94 -11.16 -3.59
CA ASN A 108 19.98 -10.77 -2.63
C ASN A 108 20.66 -11.97 -1.94
N SER A 109 20.31 -13.17 -2.32
CA SER A 109 20.89 -14.39 -1.72
C SER A 109 21.96 -15.00 -2.60
#